data_30b13c3a077722fd695286cddad2126f
#
_entry.id   30b13c3a077722fd695286cddad2126f
#
_cell.length_a   1.000
_cell.length_b   1.000
_cell.length_c   1.000
_cell.angle_alpha   90.00
_cell.angle_beta   90.00
_cell.angle_gamma   90.00
#
_symmetry.space_group_name_H-M   'P 1'
#
loop_
_entity.id
_entity.type
_entity.pdbx_description
1 polymer ?
#
loop_
_entity_poly.entity_id
_entity_poly.type
_entity_poly.pdbx_seq_one_letter_code
_entity_poly.pdbx_strand_id
1 'polypeptide(L)'
;LVVATGGGYITDEFPELASTVLSMLGMAKKLGKPTVMLGHGLGPLQNPRLRTIAKAVLPSVDLITLRERRAGIPLLDSLGVSQKRVITTGDDAIELAYEARNRELGQGIGVNLRMAKYAGVSGDMLETVRSALQDVARIKGALLLPLPISQDASDVQTIQKLMAGYDDNSDGGESLDTPLKVIKQVGQCRVVVTGSYHAGVFALAQGIPVVGLAKSQYYIDKFLGLADQFGTGCEVILLDDNQLREKLIVSIDNAWMSAETVRLQLLESARRQIESGHAAYQRVYDLVNSRRAVSSMYH
;
A
#
# COMPACT_ATOMS: atom_id res chain seq x y z
N LEU A 1 0.07 26.39 -6.07
CA LEU A 1 -0.19 24.98 -6.13
C LEU A 1 -0.56 24.44 -4.75
N VAL A 2 -1.62 23.66 -4.67
CA VAL A 2 -1.99 22.88 -3.47
C VAL A 2 -1.93 21.39 -3.84
N VAL A 3 -1.18 20.63 -3.05
CA VAL A 3 -0.95 19.21 -3.28
C VAL A 3 -1.50 18.40 -2.09
N ALA A 4 -2.39 17.46 -2.37
CA ALA A 4 -2.68 16.36 -1.45
C ALA A 4 -1.73 15.21 -1.77
N THR A 5 -0.80 14.94 -0.85
CA THR A 5 0.20 13.87 -1.02
C THR A 5 -0.38 12.49 -0.76
N GLY A 6 0.29 11.44 -1.22
CA GLY A 6 -0.14 10.06 -1.21
C GLY A 6 -0.66 9.54 0.13
N GLY A 7 -1.58 8.63 0.06
CA GLY A 7 -2.20 7.99 1.21
C GLY A 7 -3.54 7.36 0.86
N GLY A 8 -4.12 6.64 1.81
CA GLY A 8 -5.45 6.02 1.66
C GLY A 8 -6.45 6.61 2.66
N TYR A 9 -6.48 7.93 2.77
CA TYR A 9 -7.28 8.62 3.78
C TYR A 9 -8.58 9.25 3.25
N ILE A 10 -8.81 9.28 1.93
CA ILE A 10 -10.11 9.66 1.37
C ILE A 10 -11.03 8.41 1.39
N THR A 11 -11.57 8.14 2.56
CA THR A 11 -12.34 6.93 2.87
C THR A 11 -13.23 7.17 4.08
N ASP A 12 -14.22 6.31 4.31
CA ASP A 12 -15.09 6.34 5.49
C ASP A 12 -14.35 5.96 6.78
N GLU A 13 -13.17 5.31 6.69
CA GLU A 13 -12.33 4.96 7.85
C GLU A 13 -11.69 6.20 8.50
N PHE A 14 -11.49 7.29 7.75
CA PHE A 14 -10.87 8.52 8.22
C PHE A 14 -11.72 9.76 7.85
N PRO A 15 -12.99 9.85 8.32
CA PRO A 15 -13.95 10.82 7.80
C PRO A 15 -13.56 12.28 8.04
N GLU A 16 -12.94 12.58 9.15
CA GLU A 16 -12.51 13.94 9.49
C GLU A 16 -11.34 14.41 8.60
N LEU A 17 -10.36 13.54 8.45
CA LEU A 17 -9.21 13.82 7.58
C LEU A 17 -9.64 13.95 6.11
N ALA A 18 -10.49 13.04 5.64
CA ALA A 18 -11.07 13.11 4.29
C ALA A 18 -11.81 14.44 4.07
N SER A 19 -12.68 14.82 5.00
CA SER A 19 -13.43 16.08 4.95
C SER A 19 -12.50 17.30 4.92
N THR A 20 -11.46 17.31 5.76
CA THR A 20 -10.48 18.39 5.85
C THR A 20 -9.73 18.56 4.52
N VAL A 21 -9.15 17.48 3.98
CA VAL A 21 -8.38 17.53 2.74
C VAL A 21 -9.26 17.95 1.55
N LEU A 22 -10.45 17.38 1.44
CA LEU A 22 -11.41 17.77 0.38
C LEU A 22 -11.78 19.26 0.50
N SER A 23 -12.01 19.77 1.71
CA SER A 23 -12.33 21.18 1.94
C SER A 23 -11.17 22.10 1.56
N MET A 24 -9.93 21.73 1.87
CA MET A 24 -8.72 22.47 1.48
C MET A 24 -8.56 22.53 -0.05
N LEU A 25 -8.75 21.40 -0.74
CA LEU A 25 -8.73 21.38 -2.21
C LEU A 25 -9.83 22.27 -2.81
N GLY A 26 -11.05 22.20 -2.27
CA GLY A 26 -12.16 23.04 -2.70
C GLY A 26 -11.91 24.53 -2.47
N MET A 27 -11.31 24.90 -1.35
CA MET A 27 -10.91 26.28 -1.05
C MET A 27 -9.81 26.77 -2.01
N ALA A 28 -8.77 25.96 -2.22
CA ALA A 28 -7.71 26.28 -3.16
C ALA A 28 -8.26 26.56 -4.57
N LYS A 29 -9.22 25.74 -5.01
CA LYS A 29 -9.88 25.94 -6.31
C LYS A 29 -10.66 27.24 -6.39
N LYS A 30 -11.43 27.61 -5.34
CA LYS A 30 -12.14 28.90 -5.27
C LYS A 30 -11.18 30.09 -5.34
N LEU A 31 -9.95 29.93 -4.81
CA LEU A 31 -8.88 30.93 -4.86
C LEU A 31 -8.08 30.88 -6.19
N GLY A 32 -8.54 30.15 -7.20
CA GLY A 32 -7.87 30.02 -8.50
C GLY A 32 -6.52 29.31 -8.47
N LYS A 33 -6.19 28.59 -7.39
CA LYS A 33 -4.92 27.88 -7.28
C LYS A 33 -4.99 26.50 -7.94
N PRO A 34 -3.91 26.06 -8.64
CA PRO A 34 -3.83 24.70 -9.14
C PRO A 34 -3.91 23.69 -7.97
N THR A 35 -4.63 22.59 -8.21
CA THR A 35 -4.82 21.53 -7.21
C THR A 35 -4.48 20.18 -7.80
N VAL A 36 -3.69 19.38 -7.07
CA VAL A 36 -3.34 18.04 -7.47
C VAL A 36 -3.46 17.06 -6.30
N MET A 37 -3.75 15.81 -6.61
CA MET A 37 -3.70 14.69 -5.68
C MET A 37 -2.71 13.67 -6.22
N LEU A 38 -1.71 13.26 -5.43
CA LEU A 38 -0.61 12.39 -5.87
C LEU A 38 -0.61 11.06 -5.10
N GLY A 39 -0.51 9.93 -5.80
CA GLY A 39 -0.34 8.60 -5.21
C GLY A 39 -1.50 8.15 -4.29
N HIS A 40 -2.75 8.54 -4.58
CA HIS A 40 -3.87 8.25 -3.70
C HIS A 40 -4.46 6.85 -3.88
N GLY A 41 -4.74 6.16 -2.75
CA GLY A 41 -5.77 5.12 -2.68
C GLY A 41 -7.09 5.75 -2.25
N LEU A 42 -8.19 5.46 -2.94
CA LEU A 42 -9.49 6.06 -2.69
C LEU A 42 -10.53 5.02 -2.28
N GLY A 43 -11.36 5.36 -1.30
CA GLY A 43 -12.48 4.57 -0.85
C GLY A 43 -12.14 3.43 0.14
N PRO A 44 -13.16 2.70 0.63
CA PRO A 44 -14.58 2.92 0.37
C PRO A 44 -15.06 4.30 0.85
N LEU A 45 -16.01 4.90 0.11
CA LEU A 45 -16.57 6.21 0.41
C LEU A 45 -18.10 6.13 0.21
N GLN A 46 -18.80 5.66 1.23
CA GLN A 46 -20.26 5.47 1.22
C GLN A 46 -20.99 6.53 2.06
N ASN A 47 -20.29 7.16 3.02
CA ASN A 47 -20.86 8.22 3.85
C ASN A 47 -21.46 9.33 2.98
N PRO A 48 -22.77 9.63 3.07
CA PRO A 48 -23.44 10.58 2.18
C PRO A 48 -22.86 11.99 2.25
N ARG A 49 -22.42 12.43 3.44
CA ARG A 49 -21.80 13.74 3.65
C ARG A 49 -20.47 13.84 2.92
N LEU A 50 -19.59 12.83 3.09
CA LEU A 50 -18.29 12.80 2.43
C LEU A 50 -18.45 12.70 0.92
N ARG A 51 -19.39 11.86 0.43
CA ARG A 51 -19.69 11.77 -1.01
C ARG A 51 -20.16 13.10 -1.59
N THR A 52 -20.99 13.85 -0.85
CA THR A 52 -21.44 15.17 -1.30
C THR A 52 -20.27 16.13 -1.44
N ILE A 53 -19.35 16.18 -0.46
CA ILE A 53 -18.16 17.03 -0.53
C ILE A 53 -17.24 16.58 -1.68
N ALA A 54 -16.97 15.27 -1.77
CA ALA A 54 -16.12 14.71 -2.82
C ALA A 54 -16.67 14.99 -4.23
N LYS A 55 -17.99 14.85 -4.44
CA LYS A 55 -18.67 15.14 -5.71
C LYS A 55 -18.58 16.63 -6.08
N ALA A 56 -18.59 17.52 -5.09
CA ALA A 56 -18.45 18.96 -5.34
C ALA A 56 -16.99 19.38 -5.64
N VAL A 57 -16.00 18.66 -5.12
CA VAL A 57 -14.59 19.07 -5.17
C VAL A 57 -13.79 18.32 -6.23
N LEU A 58 -13.82 16.97 -6.22
CA LEU A 58 -12.92 16.16 -7.04
C LEU A 58 -13.02 16.39 -8.55
N PRO A 59 -14.22 16.64 -9.15
CA PRO A 59 -14.29 16.98 -10.58
C PRO A 59 -13.55 18.26 -10.97
N SER A 60 -13.24 19.13 -10.00
CA SER A 60 -12.51 20.38 -10.23
C SER A 60 -10.99 20.26 -10.03
N VAL A 61 -10.49 19.17 -9.45
CA VAL A 61 -9.04 18.93 -9.26
C VAL A 61 -8.36 18.82 -10.62
N ASP A 62 -7.21 19.47 -10.78
CA ASP A 62 -6.54 19.59 -12.08
C ASP A 62 -5.85 18.26 -12.49
N LEU A 63 -5.31 17.52 -11.53
CA LEU A 63 -4.71 16.20 -11.75
C LEU A 63 -4.89 15.30 -10.51
N ILE A 64 -5.29 14.05 -10.72
CA ILE A 64 -5.40 13.03 -9.70
C ILE A 64 -4.54 11.84 -10.12
N THR A 65 -3.57 11.45 -9.31
CA THR A 65 -2.86 10.19 -9.51
C THR A 65 -3.29 9.16 -8.49
N LEU A 66 -3.49 7.94 -8.96
CA LEU A 66 -3.94 6.80 -8.15
C LEU A 66 -2.82 5.78 -8.03
N ARG A 67 -2.65 5.25 -6.82
CA ARG A 67 -1.72 4.14 -6.59
C ARG A 67 -2.28 2.78 -6.99
N GLU A 68 -3.60 2.66 -7.16
CA GLU A 68 -4.30 1.50 -7.69
C GLU A 68 -5.59 1.96 -8.40
N ARG A 69 -6.08 1.15 -9.33
CA ARG A 69 -7.22 1.51 -10.17
C ARG A 69 -8.53 0.83 -9.77
N ARG A 70 -8.45 -0.26 -8.99
CA ARG A 70 -9.58 -1.14 -8.69
C ARG A 70 -10.70 -0.43 -7.95
N ALA A 71 -10.39 0.23 -6.84
CA ALA A 71 -11.36 1.01 -6.07
C ALA A 71 -11.42 2.46 -6.56
N GLY A 72 -10.27 3.05 -6.95
CA GLY A 72 -10.16 4.46 -7.29
C GLY A 72 -10.92 4.87 -8.53
N ILE A 73 -10.81 4.14 -9.64
CA ILE A 73 -11.47 4.50 -10.91
C ILE A 73 -13.00 4.48 -10.80
N PRO A 74 -13.65 3.39 -10.33
CA PRO A 74 -15.11 3.37 -10.20
C PRO A 74 -15.64 4.46 -9.26
N LEU A 75 -14.92 4.76 -8.19
CA LEU A 75 -15.31 5.82 -7.27
C LEU A 75 -15.25 7.18 -7.97
N LEU A 76 -14.17 7.52 -8.65
CA LEU A 76 -14.02 8.80 -9.37
C LEU A 76 -15.05 8.97 -10.47
N ASP A 77 -15.38 7.91 -11.22
CA ASP A 77 -16.43 7.91 -12.24
C ASP A 77 -17.80 8.20 -11.61
N SER A 78 -18.11 7.57 -10.47
CA SER A 78 -19.37 7.80 -9.75
C SER A 78 -19.51 9.24 -9.20
N LEU A 79 -18.38 9.94 -9.03
CA LEU A 79 -18.33 11.32 -8.58
C LEU A 79 -18.26 12.35 -9.73
N GLY A 80 -18.22 11.87 -10.99
CA GLY A 80 -18.19 12.74 -12.18
C GLY A 80 -16.82 13.30 -12.52
N VAL A 81 -15.74 12.66 -12.08
CA VAL A 81 -14.37 13.07 -12.42
C VAL A 81 -14.01 12.61 -13.82
N SER A 82 -13.51 13.54 -14.65
CA SER A 82 -13.07 13.21 -16.01
C SER A 82 -11.80 12.33 -15.99
N GLN A 83 -11.82 11.22 -16.69
CA GLN A 83 -10.68 10.29 -16.83
C GLN A 83 -9.43 10.96 -17.43
N LYS A 84 -9.58 12.06 -18.19
CA LYS A 84 -8.45 12.86 -18.71
C LYS A 84 -7.58 13.49 -17.62
N ARG A 85 -8.11 13.59 -16.40
CA ARG A 85 -7.42 14.14 -15.21
C ARG A 85 -6.88 13.07 -14.28
N VAL A 86 -7.08 11.79 -14.61
CA VAL A 86 -6.71 10.67 -13.76
C VAL A 86 -5.58 9.87 -14.40
N ILE A 87 -4.55 9.56 -13.62
CA ILE A 87 -3.45 8.67 -14.01
C ILE A 87 -3.27 7.63 -12.91
N THR A 88 -3.06 6.38 -13.28
CA THR A 88 -2.63 5.35 -12.32
C THR A 88 -1.12 5.24 -12.38
N THR A 89 -0.44 5.56 -11.26
CA THR A 89 1.02 5.63 -11.18
C THR A 89 1.64 4.51 -10.36
N GLY A 90 0.86 3.84 -9.51
CA GLY A 90 1.40 3.05 -8.41
C GLY A 90 1.62 3.91 -7.17
N ASP A 91 2.13 3.27 -6.12
CA ASP A 91 2.46 3.95 -4.85
C ASP A 91 3.82 4.65 -4.96
N ASP A 92 3.93 5.87 -4.46
CA ASP A 92 5.18 6.66 -4.51
C ASP A 92 6.35 5.99 -3.77
N ALA A 93 6.07 5.08 -2.84
CA ALA A 93 7.10 4.34 -2.10
C ALA A 93 7.78 3.22 -2.92
N ILE A 94 7.24 2.88 -4.10
CA ILE A 94 7.79 1.84 -4.98
C ILE A 94 9.22 2.17 -5.38
N GLU A 95 9.50 3.42 -5.77
CA GLU A 95 10.83 3.83 -6.23
C GLU A 95 11.89 3.64 -5.14
N LEU A 96 11.61 4.12 -3.92
CA LEU A 96 12.55 3.98 -2.79
C LEU A 96 12.85 2.51 -2.48
N ALA A 97 11.82 1.65 -2.52
CA ALA A 97 11.99 0.22 -2.28
C ALA A 97 12.72 -0.48 -3.44
N TYR A 98 12.40 -0.11 -4.68
CA TYR A 98 13.06 -0.64 -5.88
C TYR A 98 14.57 -0.31 -5.91
N GLU A 99 14.95 0.91 -5.55
CA GLU A 99 16.35 1.33 -5.50
C GLU A 99 17.14 0.60 -4.40
N ALA A 100 16.50 0.32 -3.27
CA ALA A 100 17.12 -0.38 -2.14
C ALA A 100 17.18 -1.91 -2.30
N ARG A 101 16.68 -2.48 -3.40
CA ARG A 101 16.57 -3.93 -3.60
C ARG A 101 17.92 -4.64 -3.63
N ASN A 102 17.97 -5.83 -3.11
CA ASN A 102 19.12 -6.72 -3.24
C ASN A 102 19.20 -7.32 -4.66
N ARG A 103 20.39 -7.73 -5.09
CA ARG A 103 20.61 -8.42 -6.36
C ARG A 103 19.93 -9.79 -6.38
N GLU A 104 19.99 -10.51 -5.26
CA GLU A 104 19.44 -11.85 -5.08
C GLU A 104 18.29 -11.81 -4.06
N LEU A 105 17.43 -12.83 -4.10
CA LEU A 105 16.40 -13.03 -3.09
C LEU A 105 17.02 -13.42 -1.76
N GLY A 106 16.47 -12.90 -0.67
CA GLY A 106 16.78 -13.39 0.67
C GLY A 106 16.24 -14.79 0.95
N GLN A 107 16.40 -15.25 2.19
CA GLN A 107 15.96 -16.58 2.65
C GLN A 107 15.00 -16.50 3.84
N GLY A 108 14.57 -15.29 4.23
CA GLY A 108 13.64 -15.10 5.34
C GLY A 108 12.17 -15.05 4.91
N ILE A 109 11.28 -15.21 5.87
CA ILE A 109 9.85 -14.90 5.74
C ILE A 109 9.59 -13.61 6.50
N GLY A 110 9.28 -12.54 5.78
CA GLY A 110 8.92 -11.26 6.38
C GLY A 110 7.51 -11.33 6.98
N VAL A 111 7.34 -10.84 8.21
CA VAL A 111 6.07 -10.95 8.93
C VAL A 111 5.58 -9.62 9.48
N ASN A 112 4.28 -9.34 9.24
CA ASN A 112 3.53 -8.25 9.83
C ASN A 112 2.05 -8.63 9.86
N LEU A 113 1.35 -8.31 10.95
CA LEU A 113 -0.11 -8.40 11.01
C LEU A 113 -0.67 -7.14 11.67
N ARG A 114 -1.57 -6.46 10.96
CA ARG A 114 -2.15 -5.20 11.41
C ARG A 114 -3.33 -5.43 12.35
N MET A 115 -3.17 -5.09 13.63
CA MET A 115 -4.19 -5.24 14.69
C MET A 115 -5.03 -3.97 14.94
N ALA A 116 -5.08 -3.04 14.00
CA ALA A 116 -5.90 -1.83 14.12
C ALA A 116 -7.40 -2.18 14.10
N LYS A 117 -8.23 -1.40 14.81
CA LYS A 117 -9.70 -1.62 14.87
C LYS A 117 -10.33 -1.76 13.48
N TYR A 118 -9.92 -0.92 12.53
CA TYR A 118 -10.39 -0.95 11.15
C TYR A 118 -9.86 -2.14 10.32
N ALA A 119 -8.89 -2.89 10.83
CA ALA A 119 -8.43 -4.14 10.21
C ALA A 119 -9.32 -5.34 10.60
N GLY A 120 -9.99 -5.29 11.76
CA GLY A 120 -10.94 -6.30 12.22
C GLY A 120 -10.30 -7.63 12.67
N VAL A 121 -8.99 -7.67 12.95
CA VAL A 121 -8.25 -8.87 13.33
C VAL A 121 -8.50 -9.22 14.81
N SER A 122 -8.81 -10.49 15.11
CA SER A 122 -8.99 -11.03 16.46
C SER A 122 -7.75 -11.80 16.95
N GLY A 123 -7.73 -12.13 18.27
CA GLY A 123 -6.68 -12.94 18.86
C GLY A 123 -6.59 -14.35 18.27
N ASP A 124 -7.72 -14.98 17.98
CA ASP A 124 -7.77 -16.32 17.37
C ASP A 124 -7.17 -16.33 15.96
N MET A 125 -7.45 -15.28 15.17
CA MET A 125 -6.83 -15.10 13.85
C MET A 125 -5.32 -14.92 13.96
N LEU A 126 -4.85 -14.13 14.92
CA LEU A 126 -3.42 -13.96 15.20
C LEU A 126 -2.76 -15.31 15.49
N GLU A 127 -3.38 -16.13 16.36
CA GLU A 127 -2.85 -17.45 16.75
C GLU A 127 -2.79 -18.41 15.56
N THR A 128 -3.83 -18.40 14.72
CA THR A 128 -3.86 -19.21 13.50
C THR A 128 -2.75 -18.80 12.54
N VAL A 129 -2.56 -17.50 12.33
CA VAL A 129 -1.49 -16.95 11.48
C VAL A 129 -0.12 -17.31 12.07
N ARG A 130 0.08 -17.15 13.39
CA ARG A 130 1.31 -17.50 14.10
C ARG A 130 1.69 -18.95 13.87
N SER A 131 0.75 -19.88 14.13
CA SER A 131 0.97 -21.31 13.96
C SER A 131 1.37 -21.66 12.52
N ALA A 132 0.65 -21.16 11.53
CA ALA A 132 0.94 -21.42 10.13
C ALA A 132 2.32 -20.88 9.70
N LEU A 133 2.66 -19.65 10.08
CA LEU A 133 3.96 -19.04 9.79
C LEU A 133 5.13 -19.84 10.36
N GLN A 134 5.02 -20.24 11.63
CA GLN A 134 6.08 -20.99 12.32
C GLN A 134 6.27 -22.38 11.73
N ASP A 135 5.19 -23.06 11.34
CA ASP A 135 5.28 -24.38 10.72
C ASP A 135 5.98 -24.31 9.37
N VAL A 136 5.61 -23.34 8.51
CA VAL A 136 6.28 -23.15 7.22
C VAL A 136 7.73 -22.74 7.43
N ALA A 137 8.03 -21.84 8.36
CA ALA A 137 9.38 -21.40 8.64
C ALA A 137 10.27 -22.57 9.09
N ARG A 138 9.77 -23.48 9.97
CA ARG A 138 10.49 -24.70 10.37
C ARG A 138 10.73 -25.64 9.19
N ILE A 139 9.73 -25.86 8.34
CA ILE A 139 9.85 -26.75 7.16
C ILE A 139 10.87 -26.19 6.16
N LYS A 140 10.91 -24.87 5.97
CA LYS A 140 11.85 -24.21 5.04
C LYS A 140 13.22 -23.92 5.65
N GLY A 141 13.41 -24.09 6.96
CA GLY A 141 14.61 -23.65 7.67
C GLY A 141 14.83 -22.14 7.59
N ALA A 142 13.74 -21.36 7.50
CA ALA A 142 13.75 -19.93 7.26
C ALA A 142 13.61 -19.13 8.55
N LEU A 143 14.29 -17.99 8.65
CA LEU A 143 14.05 -17.03 9.73
C LEU A 143 12.73 -16.27 9.50
N LEU A 144 12.02 -15.98 10.59
CA LEU A 144 10.94 -14.98 10.59
C LEU A 144 11.58 -13.60 10.78
N LEU A 145 11.29 -12.67 9.90
CA LEU A 145 11.87 -11.32 9.89
C LEU A 145 10.79 -10.28 10.20
N PRO A 146 10.92 -9.49 11.29
CA PRO A 146 9.95 -8.48 11.68
C PRO A 146 9.89 -7.33 10.67
N LEU A 147 8.66 -6.93 10.28
CA LEU A 147 8.44 -5.83 9.36
C LEU A 147 7.45 -4.80 9.96
N PRO A 148 7.84 -4.01 10.96
CA PRO A 148 6.99 -2.96 11.53
C PRO A 148 6.80 -1.83 10.52
N ILE A 149 5.56 -1.47 10.23
CA ILE A 149 5.22 -0.37 9.30
C ILE A 149 4.71 0.84 10.04
N SER A 150 3.93 0.63 11.11
CA SER A 150 3.52 1.72 11.98
C SER A 150 4.56 1.97 13.06
N GLN A 151 4.83 3.24 13.33
CA GLN A 151 5.72 3.63 14.42
C GLN A 151 5.04 3.54 15.80
N ASP A 152 3.72 3.28 15.84
CA ASP A 152 3.07 2.97 17.11
C ASP A 152 3.48 1.57 17.60
N ALA A 153 3.50 1.39 18.93
CA ALA A 153 3.93 0.14 19.56
C ALA A 153 3.06 -1.07 19.16
N SER A 154 1.94 -0.87 18.47
CA SER A 154 1.00 -1.94 18.14
C SER A 154 1.56 -2.93 17.11
N ASP A 155 2.30 -2.46 16.10
CA ASP A 155 2.92 -3.34 15.11
C ASP A 155 4.02 -4.19 15.77
N VAL A 156 4.93 -3.58 16.53
CA VAL A 156 6.02 -4.27 17.24
C VAL A 156 5.47 -5.35 18.18
N GLN A 157 4.49 -5.00 19.04
CA GLN A 157 3.87 -5.96 19.94
C GLN A 157 3.17 -7.11 19.23
N THR A 158 2.53 -6.85 18.11
CA THR A 158 1.87 -7.89 17.32
C THR A 158 2.89 -8.83 16.68
N ILE A 159 3.97 -8.28 16.13
CA ILE A 159 5.06 -9.07 15.56
C ILE A 159 5.74 -9.92 16.64
N GLN A 160 6.01 -9.39 17.83
CA GLN A 160 6.53 -10.17 18.95
C GLN A 160 5.62 -11.38 19.28
N LYS A 161 4.30 -11.19 19.28
CA LYS A 161 3.34 -12.28 19.47
C LYS A 161 3.40 -13.33 18.33
N LEU A 162 3.58 -12.90 17.07
CA LEU A 162 3.75 -13.83 15.95
C LEU A 162 5.04 -14.65 16.04
N MET A 163 6.09 -14.09 16.64
CA MET A 163 7.41 -14.71 16.76
C MET A 163 7.56 -15.55 18.06
N ALA A 164 6.70 -15.33 19.05
CA ALA A 164 6.74 -16.03 20.33
C ALA A 164 6.72 -17.57 20.17
N GLY A 165 7.68 -18.26 20.78
CA GLY A 165 7.90 -19.72 20.65
C GLY A 165 8.63 -20.13 19.36
N TYR A 166 9.09 -19.18 18.54
CA TYR A 166 9.96 -19.38 17.40
C TYR A 166 11.29 -18.62 17.55
N ASP A 167 11.22 -17.34 17.84
CA ASP A 167 12.34 -16.46 18.18
C ASP A 167 11.92 -15.53 19.33
N ASP A 168 12.08 -16.01 20.56
CA ASP A 168 11.70 -15.27 21.79
C ASP A 168 12.64 -14.10 22.09
N ASN A 169 13.78 -13.99 21.40
CA ASN A 169 14.72 -12.88 21.56
C ASN A 169 14.49 -11.74 20.56
N SER A 170 13.52 -11.90 19.66
CA SER A 170 13.20 -10.85 18.69
C SER A 170 12.67 -9.58 19.38
N ASP A 171 13.23 -8.43 19.00
CA ASP A 171 12.70 -7.11 19.40
C ASP A 171 11.38 -6.74 18.70
N GLY A 172 10.84 -7.63 17.84
CA GLY A 172 9.65 -7.34 17.03
C GLY A 172 9.87 -6.26 15.96
N GLY A 173 11.12 -5.90 15.72
CA GLY A 173 11.52 -4.85 14.79
C GLY A 173 11.58 -3.45 15.40
N GLU A 174 11.63 -3.30 16.74
CA GLU A 174 11.76 -2.01 17.41
C GLU A 174 12.99 -1.20 16.92
N SER A 175 14.10 -1.90 16.61
CA SER A 175 15.31 -1.30 16.06
C SER A 175 15.17 -0.79 14.61
N LEU A 176 14.07 -1.15 13.92
CA LEU A 176 13.77 -0.72 12.54
C LEU A 176 12.96 0.60 12.55
N ASP A 177 13.52 1.63 13.10
CA ASP A 177 12.89 2.93 13.43
C ASP A 177 12.72 3.87 12.22
N THR A 178 13.18 3.49 11.03
CA THR A 178 13.01 4.28 9.79
C THR A 178 12.48 3.44 8.64
N PRO A 179 11.72 4.05 7.69
CA PRO A 179 11.25 3.33 6.51
C PRO A 179 12.36 2.63 5.73
N LEU A 180 13.53 3.25 5.62
CA LEU A 180 14.67 2.67 4.90
C LEU A 180 15.23 1.42 5.58
N LYS A 181 15.25 1.37 6.92
CA LYS A 181 15.64 0.16 7.67
C LYS A 181 14.66 -0.98 7.40
N VAL A 182 13.34 -0.70 7.44
CA VAL A 182 12.31 -1.69 7.12
C VAL A 182 12.42 -2.17 5.67
N ILE A 183 12.62 -1.27 4.71
CA ILE A 183 12.82 -1.61 3.30
C ILE A 183 14.05 -2.53 3.12
N LYS A 184 15.15 -2.24 3.80
CA LYS A 184 16.35 -3.10 3.77
C LYS A 184 16.09 -4.47 4.42
N GLN A 185 15.31 -4.52 5.50
CA GLN A 185 14.88 -5.77 6.12
C GLN A 185 14.02 -6.60 5.16
N VAL A 186 13.08 -5.98 4.45
CA VAL A 186 12.30 -6.65 3.40
C VAL A 186 13.21 -7.30 2.36
N GLY A 187 14.31 -6.66 1.97
CA GLY A 187 15.29 -7.22 1.03
C GLY A 187 15.94 -8.55 1.49
N GLN A 188 15.86 -8.90 2.78
CA GLN A 188 16.35 -10.17 3.31
C GLN A 188 15.30 -11.30 3.19
N CYS A 189 14.09 -10.98 2.74
CA CYS A 189 12.99 -11.94 2.63
C CYS A 189 13.02 -12.67 1.29
N ARG A 190 12.53 -13.90 1.29
CA ARG A 190 12.15 -14.66 0.10
C ARG A 190 10.66 -14.52 -0.20
N VAL A 191 9.85 -14.38 0.85
CA VAL A 191 8.41 -14.12 0.79
C VAL A 191 8.04 -13.17 1.94
N VAL A 192 7.02 -12.34 1.73
CA VAL A 192 6.46 -11.48 2.79
C VAL A 192 5.01 -11.85 3.04
N VAL A 193 4.67 -12.11 4.31
CA VAL A 193 3.30 -12.38 4.78
C VAL A 193 2.86 -11.19 5.63
N THR A 194 1.86 -10.45 5.16
CA THR A 194 1.59 -9.15 5.78
C THR A 194 0.13 -8.72 5.73
N GLY A 195 -0.35 -8.13 6.85
CA GLY A 195 -1.59 -7.35 6.92
C GLY A 195 -1.38 -5.86 6.64
N SER A 196 -0.14 -5.41 6.38
CA SER A 196 0.17 -4.02 6.07
C SER A 196 0.41 -3.80 4.58
N TYR A 197 -0.34 -2.86 4.00
CA TYR A 197 -0.22 -2.50 2.58
C TYR A 197 1.21 -2.11 2.18
N HIS A 198 1.89 -1.26 2.97
CA HIS A 198 3.23 -0.79 2.60
C HIS A 198 4.30 -1.89 2.71
N ALA A 199 4.19 -2.86 3.62
CA ALA A 199 5.09 -4.01 3.60
C ALA A 199 4.93 -4.81 2.29
N GLY A 200 3.69 -4.95 1.79
CA GLY A 200 3.42 -5.52 0.47
C GLY A 200 4.02 -4.70 -0.68
N VAL A 201 3.86 -3.37 -0.65
CA VAL A 201 4.48 -2.46 -1.64
C VAL A 201 5.99 -2.62 -1.66
N PHE A 202 6.64 -2.59 -0.49
CA PHE A 202 8.10 -2.72 -0.39
C PHE A 202 8.61 -4.06 -0.90
N ALA A 203 7.88 -5.15 -0.62
CA ALA A 203 8.26 -6.49 -1.08
C ALA A 203 8.14 -6.62 -2.61
N LEU A 204 6.96 -6.31 -3.16
CA LEU A 204 6.73 -6.45 -4.60
C LEU A 204 7.65 -5.55 -5.42
N ALA A 205 7.92 -4.31 -4.94
CA ALA A 205 8.87 -3.40 -5.58
C ALA A 205 10.32 -3.92 -5.59
N GLN A 206 10.69 -4.79 -4.65
CA GLN A 206 11.99 -5.47 -4.61
C GLN A 206 12.00 -6.83 -5.31
N GLY A 207 10.89 -7.20 -5.97
CA GLY A 207 10.75 -8.48 -6.66
C GLY A 207 10.52 -9.66 -5.73
N ILE A 208 9.90 -9.43 -4.56
CA ILE A 208 9.63 -10.43 -3.53
C ILE A 208 8.11 -10.67 -3.48
N PRO A 209 7.64 -11.92 -3.61
CA PRO A 209 6.22 -12.23 -3.57
C PRO A 209 5.61 -12.00 -2.19
N VAL A 210 4.31 -11.71 -2.19
CA VAL A 210 3.53 -11.32 -1.01
C VAL A 210 2.31 -12.21 -0.83
N VAL A 211 2.07 -12.63 0.40
CA VAL A 211 0.79 -13.15 0.87
C VAL A 211 0.15 -12.06 1.74
N GLY A 212 -0.83 -11.37 1.18
CA GLY A 212 -1.56 -10.27 1.81
C GLY A 212 -2.69 -10.81 2.70
N LEU A 213 -2.73 -10.38 3.95
CA LEU A 213 -3.73 -10.79 4.94
C LEU A 213 -4.78 -9.68 5.10
N ALA A 214 -6.04 -9.95 4.79
CA ALA A 214 -7.10 -8.97 4.83
C ALA A 214 -8.39 -9.54 5.44
N LYS A 215 -9.16 -8.66 6.12
CA LYS A 215 -10.51 -8.97 6.60
C LYS A 215 -11.51 -7.87 6.24
N SER A 216 -11.19 -6.61 6.55
CA SER A 216 -12.08 -5.52 6.18
C SER A 216 -12.04 -5.23 4.68
N GLN A 217 -13.18 -4.78 4.11
CA GLN A 217 -13.26 -4.42 2.70
C GLN A 217 -12.19 -3.41 2.29
N TYR A 218 -11.85 -2.48 3.19
CA TYR A 218 -10.78 -1.51 2.99
C TYR A 218 -9.41 -2.16 2.71
N TYR A 219 -9.04 -3.23 3.44
CA TYR A 219 -7.79 -3.95 3.20
C TYR A 219 -7.87 -4.91 2.02
N ILE A 220 -9.03 -5.55 1.82
CA ILE A 220 -9.28 -6.42 0.66
C ILE A 220 -9.06 -5.61 -0.63
N ASP A 221 -9.70 -4.45 -0.76
CA ASP A 221 -9.57 -3.59 -1.95
C ASP A 221 -8.13 -3.13 -2.17
N LYS A 222 -7.42 -2.79 -1.09
CA LYS A 222 -6.00 -2.39 -1.17
C LYS A 222 -5.09 -3.49 -1.68
N PHE A 223 -5.19 -4.69 -1.12
CA PHE A 223 -4.33 -5.81 -1.54
C PHE A 223 -4.71 -6.32 -2.93
N LEU A 224 -6.00 -6.41 -3.26
CA LEU A 224 -6.42 -6.75 -4.61
C LEU A 224 -5.99 -5.69 -5.63
N GLY A 225 -6.08 -4.40 -5.27
CA GLY A 225 -5.56 -3.31 -6.12
C GLY A 225 -4.05 -3.42 -6.33
N LEU A 226 -3.30 -3.79 -5.28
CA LEU A 226 -1.86 -4.01 -5.37
C LEU A 226 -1.53 -5.23 -6.25
N ALA A 227 -2.28 -6.33 -6.11
CA ALA A 227 -2.15 -7.51 -6.94
C ALA A 227 -2.41 -7.20 -8.43
N ASP A 228 -3.46 -6.44 -8.73
CA ASP A 228 -3.79 -5.99 -10.08
C ASP A 228 -2.66 -5.10 -10.68
N GLN A 229 -2.04 -4.23 -9.87
CA GLN A 229 -0.96 -3.34 -10.31
C GLN A 229 0.33 -4.08 -10.67
N PHE A 230 0.68 -5.11 -9.91
CA PHE A 230 1.88 -5.91 -10.18
C PHE A 230 1.62 -7.06 -11.16
N GLY A 231 0.38 -7.54 -11.25
CA GLY A 231 -0.07 -8.59 -12.18
C GLY A 231 0.35 -10.02 -11.79
N THR A 232 1.24 -10.17 -10.83
CA THR A 232 1.72 -11.47 -10.29
C THR A 232 2.30 -11.29 -8.89
N GLY A 233 2.57 -12.40 -8.19
CA GLY A 233 3.34 -12.44 -6.94
C GLY A 233 2.64 -11.83 -5.73
N CYS A 234 1.34 -11.50 -5.81
CA CYS A 234 0.56 -11.04 -4.67
C CYS A 234 -0.73 -11.87 -4.57
N GLU A 235 -0.80 -12.72 -3.56
CA GLU A 235 -2.01 -13.48 -3.22
C GLU A 235 -2.68 -12.87 -2.00
N VAL A 236 -4.01 -12.87 -1.94
CA VAL A 236 -4.78 -12.28 -0.85
C VAL A 236 -5.55 -13.37 -0.12
N ILE A 237 -5.28 -13.51 1.19
CA ILE A 237 -5.95 -14.46 2.07
C ILE A 237 -6.89 -13.71 3.01
N LEU A 238 -8.14 -14.17 3.08
CA LEU A 238 -9.14 -13.62 3.99
C LEU A 238 -8.97 -14.22 5.38
N LEU A 239 -8.81 -13.36 6.38
CA LEU A 239 -8.56 -13.78 7.78
C LEU A 239 -9.77 -14.42 8.47
N ASP A 240 -10.98 -14.28 7.90
CA ASP A 240 -12.21 -14.92 8.38
C ASP A 240 -12.58 -16.20 7.59
N ASP A 241 -11.67 -16.69 6.75
CA ASP A 241 -11.86 -17.96 6.04
C ASP A 241 -11.79 -19.15 7.01
N ASN A 242 -12.74 -20.07 6.90
CA ASN A 242 -12.82 -21.26 7.75
C ASN A 242 -11.61 -22.22 7.60
N GLN A 243 -10.88 -22.12 6.49
CA GLN A 243 -9.68 -22.87 6.17
C GLN A 243 -8.43 -21.99 6.19
N LEU A 244 -8.43 -20.93 7.02
CA LEU A 244 -7.36 -19.92 7.04
C LEU A 244 -5.98 -20.56 7.16
N ARG A 245 -5.79 -21.48 8.11
CA ARG A 245 -4.48 -22.08 8.38
C ARG A 245 -3.95 -22.86 7.17
N GLU A 246 -4.78 -23.72 6.59
CA GLU A 246 -4.42 -24.57 5.44
C GLU A 246 -4.11 -23.71 4.21
N LYS A 247 -4.96 -22.74 3.92
CA LYS A 247 -4.78 -21.81 2.79
C LYS A 247 -3.51 -20.99 2.97
N LEU A 248 -3.24 -20.53 4.18
CA LEU A 248 -2.06 -19.74 4.47
C LEU A 248 -0.77 -20.54 4.27
N ILE A 249 -0.71 -21.79 4.76
CA ILE A 249 0.42 -22.69 4.54
C ILE A 249 0.67 -22.91 3.04
N VAL A 250 -0.39 -23.22 2.28
CA VAL A 250 -0.29 -23.46 0.84
C VAL A 250 0.17 -22.21 0.09
N SER A 251 -0.40 -21.05 0.43
CA SER A 251 -0.05 -19.78 -0.23
C SER A 251 1.38 -19.35 0.06
N ILE A 252 1.86 -19.52 1.30
CA ILE A 252 3.26 -19.22 1.63
C ILE A 252 4.20 -20.19 0.91
N ASP A 253 3.87 -21.48 0.85
CA ASP A 253 4.67 -22.47 0.13
C ASP A 253 4.75 -22.16 -1.37
N ASN A 254 3.63 -21.87 -2.01
CA ASN A 254 3.56 -21.49 -3.41
C ASN A 254 4.36 -20.20 -3.70
N ALA A 255 4.22 -19.17 -2.86
CA ALA A 255 4.98 -17.93 -2.98
C ALA A 255 6.49 -18.17 -2.81
N TRP A 256 6.88 -19.00 -1.86
CA TRP A 256 8.28 -19.39 -1.63
C TRP A 256 8.88 -20.10 -2.84
N MET A 257 8.17 -21.06 -3.42
CA MET A 257 8.63 -21.84 -4.56
C MET A 257 8.68 -21.04 -5.85
N SER A 258 7.72 -20.14 -6.05
CA SER A 258 7.64 -19.30 -7.26
C SER A 258 8.50 -18.04 -7.20
N ALA A 259 9.13 -17.72 -6.07
CA ALA A 259 9.80 -16.43 -5.83
C ALA A 259 10.81 -16.06 -6.91
N GLU A 260 11.67 -17.00 -7.33
CA GLU A 260 12.64 -16.76 -8.42
C GLU A 260 11.95 -16.51 -9.77
N THR A 261 10.90 -17.27 -10.04
CA THR A 261 10.19 -17.21 -11.33
C THR A 261 9.45 -15.88 -11.50
N VAL A 262 8.80 -15.38 -10.45
CA VAL A 262 8.01 -14.13 -10.54
C VAL A 262 8.85 -12.87 -10.40
N ARG A 263 10.08 -12.97 -9.89
CA ARG A 263 10.95 -11.85 -9.54
C ARG A 263 11.14 -10.83 -10.67
N LEU A 264 11.54 -11.31 -11.84
CA LEU A 264 11.80 -10.41 -12.98
C LEU A 264 10.54 -9.64 -13.39
N GLN A 265 9.40 -10.30 -13.37
CA GLN A 265 8.11 -9.71 -13.74
C GLN A 265 7.67 -8.65 -12.73
N LEU A 266 7.92 -8.88 -11.44
CA LEU A 266 7.67 -7.92 -10.36
C LEU A 266 8.54 -6.67 -10.51
N LEU A 267 9.84 -6.87 -10.75
CA LEU A 267 10.78 -5.75 -10.95
C LEU A 267 10.44 -4.92 -12.20
N GLU A 268 10.03 -5.57 -13.28
CA GLU A 268 9.58 -4.88 -14.49
C GLU A 268 8.29 -4.09 -14.24
N SER A 269 7.34 -4.65 -13.46
CA SER A 269 6.12 -3.95 -13.07
C SER A 269 6.43 -2.74 -12.18
N ALA A 270 7.35 -2.87 -11.22
CA ALA A 270 7.81 -1.77 -10.39
C ALA A 270 8.42 -0.64 -11.25
N ARG A 271 9.30 -0.97 -12.20
CA ARG A 271 9.94 -0.01 -13.10
C ARG A 271 8.90 0.78 -13.92
N ARG A 272 7.90 0.10 -14.50
CA ARG A 272 6.81 0.78 -15.25
C ARG A 272 6.00 1.73 -14.36
N GLN A 273 5.75 1.38 -13.11
CA GLN A 273 5.03 2.22 -12.18
C GLN A 273 5.86 3.45 -11.79
N ILE A 274 7.17 3.32 -11.59
CA ILE A 274 8.10 4.44 -11.35
C ILE A 274 8.09 5.40 -12.55
N GLU A 275 8.22 4.89 -13.76
CA GLU A 275 8.18 5.70 -14.99
C GLU A 275 6.85 6.46 -15.13
N SER A 276 5.72 5.81 -14.80
CA SER A 276 4.41 6.45 -14.79
C SER A 276 4.32 7.54 -13.71
N GLY A 277 4.92 7.33 -12.54
CA GLY A 277 5.06 8.32 -11.48
C GLY A 277 5.83 9.56 -11.95
N HIS A 278 7.03 9.36 -12.52
CA HIS A 278 7.84 10.45 -13.06
C HIS A 278 7.10 11.26 -14.15
N ALA A 279 6.40 10.59 -15.06
CA ALA A 279 5.59 11.26 -16.07
C ALA A 279 4.45 12.08 -15.46
N ALA A 280 3.85 11.61 -14.37
CA ALA A 280 2.81 12.37 -13.66
C ALA A 280 3.39 13.60 -12.93
N TYR A 281 4.55 13.49 -12.29
CA TYR A 281 5.25 14.63 -11.69
C TYR A 281 5.64 15.69 -12.74
N GLN A 282 6.08 15.28 -13.94
CA GLN A 282 6.33 16.20 -15.05
C GLN A 282 5.05 16.97 -15.44
N ARG A 283 3.89 16.31 -15.47
CA ARG A 283 2.61 17.00 -15.73
C ARG A 283 2.25 18.03 -14.64
N VAL A 284 2.60 17.76 -13.38
CA VAL A 284 2.43 18.77 -12.30
C VAL A 284 3.32 19.99 -12.55
N TYR A 285 4.57 19.76 -12.93
CA TYR A 285 5.50 20.84 -13.26
C TYR A 285 4.99 21.71 -14.43
N ASP A 286 4.51 21.09 -15.50
CA ASP A 286 3.95 21.78 -16.67
C ASP A 286 2.68 22.56 -16.31
N LEU A 287 1.82 22.01 -15.44
CA LEU A 287 0.62 22.69 -14.93
C LEU A 287 0.97 23.99 -14.19
N VAL A 288 2.04 23.99 -13.41
CA VAL A 288 2.50 25.17 -12.66
C VAL A 288 3.06 26.23 -13.60
N ASN A 289 3.89 25.82 -14.56
CA ASN A 289 4.57 26.75 -15.47
C ASN A 289 3.62 27.38 -16.48
N SER A 290 2.66 26.65 -17.02
CA SER A 290 1.66 27.20 -17.93
C SER A 290 0.84 28.32 -17.28
N ARG A 291 0.50 28.19 -16.00
CA ARG A 291 -0.22 29.24 -15.28
C ARG A 291 0.66 30.45 -14.91
N ARG A 292 1.97 30.27 -14.71
CA ARG A 292 2.89 31.41 -14.53
C ARG A 292 3.03 32.24 -15.78
N ALA A 293 3.13 31.60 -16.94
CA ALA A 293 3.21 32.29 -18.22
C ALA A 293 1.96 33.16 -18.50
N VAL A 294 0.75 32.66 -18.20
CA VAL A 294 -0.50 33.41 -18.33
C VAL A 294 -0.54 34.63 -17.39
N SER A 295 -0.10 34.46 -16.12
CA SER A 295 -0.09 35.54 -15.13
C SER A 295 0.89 36.68 -15.50
N SER A 296 2.02 36.35 -16.14
CA SER A 296 3.01 37.36 -16.58
C SER A 296 2.60 38.13 -17.84
N MET A 297 1.58 37.68 -18.58
CA MET A 297 1.04 38.42 -19.73
C MET A 297 0.03 39.50 -19.36
N TYR A 298 -0.43 39.53 -18.12
CA TYR A 298 -1.41 40.47 -17.60
C TYR A 298 -0.84 41.48 -16.59
N HIS A 299 0.47 41.50 -16.42
CA HIS A 299 1.22 42.55 -15.71
C HIS A 299 2.23 43.21 -16.63
#